data_a57cf0a650d48ccbdc59a5765456103f
#
_entry.id   a57cf0a650d48ccbdc59a5765456103f
#
_cell.length_a   1.000
_cell.length_b   1.000
_cell.length_c   1.000
_cell.angle_alpha   90.00
_cell.angle_beta   90.00
_cell.angle_gamma   90.00
#
_symmetry.space_group_name_H-M   'P 1'
#
loop_
_entity.id
_entity.type
_entity.pdbx_description
1 polymer ?
#
loop_
_entity_poly.entity_id
_entity_poly.type
_entity_poly.pdbx_seq_one_letter_code
_entity_poly.pdbx_strand_id
1 'polypeptide(L)'
;MKYRIKRQSSTPFDKVHEECGVFGIAAPEGKEISAAHDAYTALFALQHRGQEAAGIAVNKNGVIHCHKDVGLVSSVFDQKTLDRMPGSMAIGHVRYSTTGDTRRENAQPISITHVKGNLAVAHNGNLVNAGELRREIELDGGIFRSSNDTEVLVYTIVKERLKCASIEEAVLSTMKRIEGAYSLVVMSPRKLIAARDPHGFRPLCIGLLDGDCYVFASETCALDALGAKFIRDVEPGEVCVVENGKLRSMHCDIECKTSACVFEYIYFARPDSIIDGASVELARQEAGKYLSIEHPVGADVVIGVPDSGIPAAIGYAKFSGIPYGVGLIKNRYIARTFIQPGQDKRERSVRLKLNALRTAIEGKRVIMVDDSIVRGTTCGRLVKLLRDAGAAEVHMRISAPPFRHPCFFGTDIPERSQLLAHNRTVEEMREIIGVDSLGFLSLEACRKIAVGCKLGFCDACFSGEYPIPVPDEAEKSMFEMEIPLGSKE
;
A
#
# COMPACT_ATOMS: atom_id res chain seq x y z
N MET A 1 -10.97 18.20 -27.30
CA MET A 1 -11.80 18.77 -26.22
C MET A 1 -10.99 18.70 -24.94
N LYS A 2 -10.65 19.83 -24.27
CA LYS A 2 -9.78 19.82 -23.07
C LYS A 2 -10.67 19.56 -21.85
N TYR A 3 -10.58 18.35 -21.29
CA TYR A 3 -11.22 18.01 -20.02
C TYR A 3 -10.40 18.58 -18.85
N ARG A 4 -11.06 19.27 -17.94
CA ARG A 4 -10.43 19.86 -16.75
C ARG A 4 -10.68 18.94 -15.57
N ILE A 5 -9.68 18.13 -15.23
CA ILE A 5 -9.72 17.25 -14.05
C ILE A 5 -9.65 18.13 -12.80
N LYS A 6 -10.70 18.16 -12.00
CA LYS A 6 -10.68 18.74 -10.65
C LYS A 6 -10.38 17.62 -9.64
N ARG A 7 -9.14 17.19 -9.52
CA ARG A 7 -8.69 16.51 -8.29
C ARG A 7 -8.44 17.58 -7.22
N GLN A 8 -9.31 17.73 -6.27
CA GLN A 8 -8.97 18.35 -4.99
C GLN A 8 -8.25 17.32 -4.14
N SER A 9 -6.92 17.23 -4.26
CA SER A 9 -6.12 16.51 -3.27
C SER A 9 -6.19 17.29 -1.95
N SER A 10 -7.01 16.84 -1.04
CA SER A 10 -7.30 17.50 0.23
C SER A 10 -6.34 17.13 1.35
N THR A 11 -5.23 16.43 1.09
CA THR A 11 -4.28 16.05 2.14
C THR A 11 -3.23 17.12 2.36
N PRO A 12 -3.01 17.56 3.63
CA PRO A 12 -2.03 18.58 3.98
C PRO A 12 -0.58 18.08 3.95
N PHE A 13 -0.33 16.81 3.64
CA PHE A 13 0.98 16.18 3.58
C PHE A 13 1.27 15.69 2.16
N ASP A 14 2.49 15.98 1.75
CA ASP A 14 3.09 15.72 0.45
C ASP A 14 3.85 14.38 0.43
N LYS A 15 3.41 13.42 1.24
CA LYS A 15 3.96 12.06 1.26
C LYS A 15 3.21 11.18 0.28
N VAL A 16 3.89 10.17 -0.24
CA VAL A 16 3.28 9.06 -0.95
C VAL A 16 2.15 8.52 -0.11
N HIS A 17 1.02 8.30 -0.73
CA HIS A 17 -0.13 7.73 -0.05
C HIS A 17 -0.02 6.21 -0.04
N GLU A 18 -0.56 5.65 1.01
CA GLU A 18 -0.46 4.23 1.37
C GLU A 18 -1.21 3.35 0.38
N GLU A 19 -0.95 2.06 0.44
CA GLU A 19 -1.55 1.04 -0.40
C GLU A 19 -2.58 0.23 0.38
N CYS A 20 -3.45 -0.50 -0.35
CA CYS A 20 -4.44 -1.38 0.25
C CYS A 20 -3.81 -2.53 1.06
N GLY A 21 -4.58 -3.11 1.97
CA GLY A 21 -4.24 -4.34 2.67
C GLY A 21 -5.34 -5.36 2.55
N VAL A 22 -4.98 -6.63 2.30
CA VAL A 22 -5.91 -7.76 2.20
C VAL A 22 -5.67 -8.75 3.32
N PHE A 23 -6.75 -9.44 3.70
CA PHE A 23 -6.76 -10.48 4.71
C PHE A 23 -7.73 -11.59 4.34
N GLY A 24 -7.43 -12.83 4.73
CA GLY A 24 -8.35 -13.95 4.62
C GLY A 24 -8.08 -15.01 5.68
N ILE A 25 -9.14 -15.63 6.21
CA ILE A 25 -9.06 -16.73 7.16
C ILE A 25 -10.07 -17.81 6.81
N ALA A 26 -9.70 -19.06 6.94
CA ALA A 26 -10.57 -20.21 6.80
C ALA A 26 -10.29 -21.27 7.86
N ALA A 27 -11.33 -21.66 8.60
CA ALA A 27 -11.29 -22.79 9.52
C ALA A 27 -11.63 -24.11 8.80
N PRO A 28 -11.17 -25.26 9.32
CA PRO A 28 -11.66 -26.57 8.91
C PRO A 28 -13.16 -26.71 9.10
N GLU A 29 -13.76 -27.62 8.35
CA GLU A 29 -15.19 -27.95 8.49
C GLU A 29 -15.50 -28.42 9.93
N GLY A 30 -16.55 -27.88 10.51
CA GLY A 30 -16.99 -28.19 11.88
C GLY A 30 -16.27 -27.42 12.99
N LYS A 31 -15.21 -26.67 12.68
CA LYS A 31 -14.56 -25.78 13.67
C LYS A 31 -15.27 -24.43 13.69
N GLU A 32 -15.77 -24.04 14.85
CA GLU A 32 -16.31 -22.69 15.07
C GLU A 32 -15.17 -21.72 15.41
N ILE A 33 -15.12 -20.60 14.71
CA ILE A 33 -14.22 -19.47 14.96
C ILE A 33 -14.99 -18.15 14.89
N SER A 34 -14.39 -17.10 15.40
CA SER A 34 -14.90 -15.73 15.27
C SER A 34 -14.28 -15.02 14.07
N ALA A 35 -14.47 -15.58 12.84
CA ALA A 35 -13.78 -15.12 11.64
C ALA A 35 -13.90 -13.61 11.37
N ALA A 36 -15.04 -12.98 11.74
CA ALA A 36 -15.21 -11.53 11.65
C ALA A 36 -14.30 -10.76 12.60
N HIS A 37 -14.12 -11.25 13.84
CA HIS A 37 -13.26 -10.62 14.84
C HIS A 37 -11.78 -10.80 14.50
N ASP A 38 -11.42 -11.99 13.99
CA ASP A 38 -10.06 -12.25 13.50
C ASP A 38 -9.72 -11.33 12.33
N ALA A 39 -10.66 -11.19 11.37
CA ALA A 39 -10.52 -10.25 10.25
C ALA A 39 -10.42 -8.80 10.75
N TYR A 40 -11.23 -8.37 11.72
CA TYR A 40 -11.13 -7.05 12.32
C TYR A 40 -9.74 -6.81 12.94
N THR A 41 -9.23 -7.75 13.73
CA THR A 41 -7.91 -7.66 14.38
C THR A 41 -6.78 -7.53 13.35
N ALA A 42 -6.81 -8.38 12.31
CA ALA A 42 -5.84 -8.34 11.23
C ALA A 42 -5.89 -7.02 10.43
N LEU A 43 -7.10 -6.56 10.08
CA LEU A 43 -7.27 -5.29 9.38
C LEU A 43 -6.84 -4.09 10.22
N PHE A 44 -7.04 -4.14 11.54
CA PHE A 44 -6.54 -3.12 12.44
C PHE A 44 -5.01 -3.07 12.46
N ALA A 45 -4.34 -4.24 12.42
CA ALA A 45 -2.89 -4.32 12.26
C ALA A 45 -2.41 -3.80 10.90
N LEU A 46 -3.22 -3.96 9.84
CA LEU A 46 -2.97 -3.47 8.48
C LEU A 46 -3.47 -2.04 8.23
N GLN A 47 -4.01 -1.33 9.24
CA GLN A 47 -4.62 -0.01 9.06
C GLN A 47 -3.68 1.04 8.47
N HIS A 48 -2.36 0.87 8.64
CA HIS A 48 -1.35 1.75 8.04
C HIS A 48 -1.39 1.71 6.50
N ARG A 49 -1.83 0.60 5.89
CA ARG A 49 -1.94 0.41 4.44
C ARG A 49 -3.16 1.12 3.83
N GLY A 50 -4.26 1.27 4.58
CA GLY A 50 -5.47 1.89 4.06
C GLY A 50 -6.30 2.56 5.16
N GLN A 51 -6.66 3.84 4.98
CA GLN A 51 -7.36 4.63 6.00
C GLN A 51 -8.66 5.28 5.48
N GLU A 52 -9.04 5.03 4.23
CA GLU A 52 -10.23 5.65 3.61
C GLU A 52 -11.49 4.81 3.72
N ALA A 53 -11.34 3.49 3.61
CA ALA A 53 -12.46 2.56 3.75
C ALA A 53 -11.99 1.22 4.30
N ALA A 54 -12.89 0.51 4.96
CA ALA A 54 -12.66 -0.84 5.45
C ALA A 54 -13.88 -1.73 5.17
N GLY A 55 -13.63 -3.04 5.01
CA GLY A 55 -14.71 -3.99 4.80
C GLY A 55 -14.32 -5.41 5.17
N ILE A 56 -15.29 -6.18 5.62
CA ILE A 56 -15.20 -7.60 5.92
C ILE A 56 -16.37 -8.33 5.26
N ALA A 57 -16.07 -9.45 4.61
CA ALA A 57 -17.07 -10.38 4.14
C ALA A 57 -16.88 -11.72 4.86
N VAL A 58 -17.96 -12.30 5.38
CA VAL A 58 -17.95 -13.55 6.14
C VAL A 58 -18.87 -14.56 5.47
N ASN A 59 -18.40 -15.78 5.36
CA ASN A 59 -19.16 -16.90 4.84
C ASN A 59 -19.73 -17.74 5.99
N LYS A 60 -21.08 -17.85 5.99
CA LYS A 60 -21.81 -18.78 6.84
C LYS A 60 -22.59 -19.75 5.96
N ASN A 61 -22.19 -21.01 5.94
CA ASN A 61 -22.88 -22.09 5.21
C ASN A 61 -23.10 -21.77 3.72
N GLY A 62 -22.12 -21.16 3.05
CA GLY A 62 -22.19 -20.80 1.63
C GLY A 62 -22.86 -19.46 1.32
N VAL A 63 -23.41 -18.77 2.34
CA VAL A 63 -23.96 -17.41 2.21
C VAL A 63 -22.93 -16.39 2.67
N ILE A 64 -22.64 -15.43 1.82
CA ILE A 64 -21.66 -14.37 2.12
C ILE A 64 -22.39 -13.13 2.62
N HIS A 65 -22.06 -12.71 3.83
CA HIS A 65 -22.47 -11.43 4.43
C HIS A 65 -21.30 -10.45 4.37
N CYS A 66 -21.52 -9.29 3.77
CA CYS A 66 -20.49 -8.25 3.64
C CYS A 66 -20.92 -6.97 4.35
N HIS A 67 -20.07 -6.46 5.22
CA HIS A 67 -20.18 -5.12 5.79
C HIS A 67 -18.95 -4.31 5.43
N LYS A 68 -19.16 -3.11 4.88
CA LYS A 68 -18.09 -2.21 4.45
C LYS A 68 -18.59 -0.78 4.43
N ASP A 69 -17.70 0.16 4.75
CA ASP A 69 -17.99 1.59 4.65
C ASP A 69 -16.71 2.41 4.54
N VAL A 70 -16.88 3.70 4.35
CA VAL A 70 -15.82 4.72 4.38
C VAL A 70 -15.42 4.98 5.83
N GLY A 71 -14.13 4.94 6.10
CA GLY A 71 -13.57 5.22 7.43
C GLY A 71 -12.50 4.21 7.87
N LEU A 72 -11.96 4.45 9.05
CA LEU A 72 -11.03 3.54 9.71
C LEU A 72 -11.73 2.25 10.15
N VAL A 73 -10.99 1.17 10.31
CA VAL A 73 -11.51 -0.13 10.77
C VAL A 73 -12.34 0.03 12.06
N SER A 74 -11.83 0.79 13.04
CA SER A 74 -12.52 1.05 14.30
C SER A 74 -13.77 1.94 14.20
N SER A 75 -13.94 2.67 13.10
CA SER A 75 -15.15 3.49 12.88
C SER A 75 -16.20 2.77 12.02
N VAL A 76 -15.77 1.82 11.18
CA VAL A 76 -16.66 1.02 10.33
C VAL A 76 -17.25 -0.17 11.12
N PHE A 77 -16.49 -0.75 12.06
CA PHE A 77 -16.88 -1.92 12.80
C PHE A 77 -16.96 -1.64 14.29
N ASP A 78 -18.11 -1.94 14.87
CA ASP A 78 -18.32 -2.05 16.31
C ASP A 78 -18.59 -3.52 16.70
N GLN A 79 -18.58 -3.80 18.01
CA GLN A 79 -18.84 -5.16 18.52
C GLN A 79 -20.15 -5.75 18.00
N LYS A 80 -21.22 -4.92 17.95
CA LYS A 80 -22.54 -5.39 17.49
C LYS A 80 -22.55 -5.79 16.03
N THR A 81 -21.80 -5.08 15.20
CA THR A 81 -21.65 -5.39 13.78
C THR A 81 -20.91 -6.71 13.60
N LEU A 82 -19.80 -6.90 14.30
CA LEU A 82 -19.02 -8.13 14.25
C LEU A 82 -19.81 -9.34 14.75
N ASP A 83 -20.53 -9.21 15.87
CA ASP A 83 -21.36 -10.30 16.42
C ASP A 83 -22.50 -10.75 15.48
N ARG A 84 -22.95 -9.86 14.58
CA ARG A 84 -23.96 -10.16 13.56
C ARG A 84 -23.38 -10.82 12.29
N MET A 85 -22.07 -11.02 12.24
CA MET A 85 -21.36 -11.62 11.12
C MET A 85 -20.72 -12.98 11.50
N PRO A 86 -21.52 -13.99 11.95
CA PRO A 86 -20.99 -15.30 12.28
C PRO A 86 -20.56 -16.05 11.02
N GLY A 87 -19.52 -16.87 11.13
CA GLY A 87 -19.02 -17.74 10.07
C GLY A 87 -17.65 -18.29 10.36
N SER A 88 -17.23 -19.29 9.57
CA SER A 88 -15.96 -19.99 9.71
C SER A 88 -14.90 -19.58 8.66
N MET A 89 -15.27 -18.67 7.75
CA MET A 89 -14.38 -18.13 6.73
C MET A 89 -14.68 -16.65 6.55
N ALA A 90 -13.64 -15.82 6.48
CA ALA A 90 -13.78 -14.39 6.23
C ALA A 90 -12.67 -13.86 5.33
N ILE A 91 -12.98 -12.80 4.59
CA ILE A 91 -11.98 -11.95 3.92
C ILE A 91 -12.18 -10.50 4.35
N GLY A 92 -11.09 -9.76 4.39
CA GLY A 92 -11.08 -8.37 4.80
C GLY A 92 -10.22 -7.50 3.91
N HIS A 93 -10.51 -6.19 3.92
CA HIS A 93 -9.78 -5.20 3.14
C HIS A 93 -9.73 -3.86 3.86
N VAL A 94 -8.58 -3.20 3.82
CA VAL A 94 -8.40 -1.78 4.12
C VAL A 94 -7.99 -1.06 2.84
N ARG A 95 -8.69 0.02 2.51
CA ARG A 95 -8.54 0.72 1.23
C ARG A 95 -7.83 2.06 1.39
N TYR A 96 -6.94 2.31 0.45
CA TYR A 96 -6.54 3.63 0.01
C TYR A 96 -6.85 3.77 -1.49
N SER A 97 -7.35 4.94 -1.94
CA SER A 97 -7.78 5.14 -3.33
C SER A 97 -6.58 5.27 -4.27
N THR A 98 -6.30 4.23 -5.04
CA THR A 98 -5.38 4.27 -6.19
C THR A 98 -6.14 4.55 -7.48
N THR A 99 -7.35 4.00 -7.58
CA THR A 99 -8.30 4.19 -8.69
C THR A 99 -9.71 4.30 -8.11
N GLY A 100 -10.50 5.26 -8.60
CA GLY A 100 -11.86 5.56 -8.12
C GLY A 100 -11.88 6.50 -6.90
N ASP A 101 -13.02 7.15 -6.70
CA ASP A 101 -13.23 8.08 -5.60
C ASP A 101 -13.51 7.38 -4.25
N THR A 102 -13.54 8.19 -3.18
CA THR A 102 -13.80 7.71 -1.82
C THR A 102 -15.31 7.57 -1.58
N ARG A 103 -15.94 6.58 -2.22
CA ARG A 103 -17.33 6.20 -1.99
C ARG A 103 -17.42 4.78 -1.44
N ARG A 104 -18.54 4.49 -0.75
CA ARG A 104 -18.81 3.16 -0.19
C ARG A 104 -18.83 2.06 -1.26
N GLU A 105 -19.28 2.36 -2.47
CA GLU A 105 -19.32 1.45 -3.61
C GLU A 105 -17.93 0.95 -3.99
N ASN A 106 -16.92 1.80 -3.84
CA ASN A 106 -15.53 1.50 -4.12
C ASN A 106 -14.82 0.78 -2.96
N ALA A 107 -15.44 0.69 -1.78
CA ALA A 107 -14.90 -0.10 -0.68
C ALA A 107 -14.92 -1.59 -1.02
N GLN A 108 -13.94 -2.33 -0.54
CA GLN A 108 -13.82 -3.77 -0.72
C GLN A 108 -14.04 -4.48 0.63
N PRO A 109 -14.38 -5.80 0.63
CA PRO A 109 -14.48 -6.72 -0.52
C PRO A 109 -15.64 -6.39 -1.46
N ILE A 110 -15.46 -6.71 -2.76
CA ILE A 110 -16.57 -6.73 -3.73
C ILE A 110 -17.25 -8.09 -3.64
N SER A 111 -18.53 -8.09 -3.27
CA SER A 111 -19.33 -9.31 -3.11
C SER A 111 -20.45 -9.34 -4.13
N ILE A 112 -20.60 -10.49 -4.80
CA ILE A 112 -21.62 -10.73 -5.82
C ILE A 112 -22.25 -12.12 -5.66
N THR A 113 -23.42 -12.28 -6.24
CA THR A 113 -24.09 -13.57 -6.42
C THR A 113 -24.25 -13.85 -7.90
N HIS A 114 -23.86 -15.05 -8.33
CA HIS A 114 -23.99 -15.48 -9.72
C HIS A 114 -24.45 -16.94 -9.78
N VAL A 115 -24.70 -17.45 -10.99
CA VAL A 115 -25.31 -18.81 -11.22
C VAL A 115 -24.52 -19.95 -10.57
N LYS A 116 -23.23 -19.81 -10.29
CA LYS A 116 -22.39 -20.82 -9.61
C LYS A 116 -22.27 -20.58 -8.09
N GLY A 117 -22.99 -19.61 -7.52
CA GLY A 117 -22.99 -19.28 -6.10
C GLY A 117 -22.46 -17.88 -5.78
N ASN A 118 -22.15 -17.65 -4.51
CA ASN A 118 -21.63 -16.38 -4.02
C ASN A 118 -20.12 -16.29 -4.23
N LEU A 119 -19.62 -15.08 -4.44
CA LEU A 119 -18.21 -14.76 -4.57
C LEU A 119 -17.92 -13.44 -3.86
N ALA A 120 -16.82 -13.36 -3.12
CA ALA A 120 -16.28 -12.10 -2.60
C ALA A 120 -14.79 -12.03 -2.90
N VAL A 121 -14.30 -10.83 -3.26
CA VAL A 121 -12.92 -10.60 -3.66
C VAL A 121 -12.39 -9.35 -2.96
N ALA A 122 -11.19 -9.47 -2.39
CA ALA A 122 -10.36 -8.38 -1.89
C ALA A 122 -9.07 -8.31 -2.72
N HIS A 123 -8.68 -7.12 -3.12
CA HIS A 123 -7.56 -6.87 -4.03
C HIS A 123 -6.66 -5.76 -3.48
N ASN A 124 -5.37 -6.04 -3.40
CA ASN A 124 -4.32 -5.05 -3.18
C ASN A 124 -3.45 -4.94 -4.43
N GLY A 125 -3.48 -3.78 -5.08
CA GLY A 125 -2.74 -3.50 -6.30
C GLY A 125 -3.49 -2.58 -7.25
N ASN A 126 -3.15 -2.67 -8.54
CA ASN A 126 -3.81 -1.92 -9.62
C ASN A 126 -3.62 -2.63 -10.95
N LEU A 127 -4.70 -2.81 -11.72
CA LEU A 127 -4.67 -3.39 -13.04
C LEU A 127 -4.41 -2.30 -14.09
N VAL A 128 -3.39 -2.50 -14.92
CA VAL A 128 -3.05 -1.53 -15.98
C VAL A 128 -3.97 -1.64 -17.20
N ASN A 129 -4.58 -2.81 -17.42
CA ASN A 129 -5.54 -3.05 -18.51
C ASN A 129 -7.02 -3.06 -18.05
N ALA A 130 -7.30 -2.53 -16.84
CA ALA A 130 -8.67 -2.47 -16.32
C ALA A 130 -9.66 -1.76 -17.25
N GLY A 131 -9.21 -0.70 -17.94
CA GLY A 131 -10.01 0.07 -18.89
C GLY A 131 -10.48 -0.74 -20.09
N GLU A 132 -9.58 -1.49 -20.68
CA GLU A 132 -9.85 -2.36 -21.81
C GLU A 132 -10.81 -3.49 -21.43
N LEU A 133 -10.53 -4.19 -20.34
CA LEU A 133 -11.37 -5.27 -19.83
C LEU A 133 -12.77 -4.77 -19.44
N ARG A 134 -12.87 -3.59 -18.82
CA ARG A 134 -14.15 -2.99 -18.48
C ARG A 134 -14.99 -2.73 -19.73
N ARG A 135 -14.40 -2.13 -20.75
CA ARG A 135 -15.07 -1.85 -22.03
C ARG A 135 -15.56 -3.14 -22.70
N GLU A 136 -14.77 -4.21 -22.70
CA GLU A 136 -15.18 -5.53 -23.21
C GLU A 136 -16.42 -6.04 -22.46
N ILE A 137 -16.40 -5.95 -21.11
CA ILE A 137 -17.49 -6.42 -20.27
C ILE A 137 -18.76 -5.58 -20.47
N GLU A 138 -18.65 -4.27 -20.59
CA GLU A 138 -19.79 -3.35 -20.85
C GLU A 138 -20.42 -3.61 -22.23
N LEU A 139 -19.63 -3.90 -23.25
CA LEU A 139 -20.14 -4.28 -24.59
C LEU A 139 -20.87 -5.62 -24.58
N ASP A 140 -20.52 -6.53 -23.66
CA ASP A 140 -21.21 -7.79 -23.42
C ASP A 140 -22.44 -7.62 -22.49
N GLY A 141 -22.81 -6.40 -22.11
CA GLY A 141 -23.97 -6.08 -21.28
C GLY A 141 -23.69 -6.09 -19.78
N GLY A 142 -22.42 -6.09 -19.36
CA GLY A 142 -22.05 -5.93 -17.95
C GLY A 142 -22.36 -4.53 -17.42
N ILE A 143 -22.86 -4.44 -16.19
CA ILE A 143 -23.24 -3.19 -15.53
C ILE A 143 -22.38 -3.01 -14.29
N PHE A 144 -21.56 -1.98 -14.27
CA PHE A 144 -20.69 -1.65 -13.14
C PHE A 144 -21.38 -0.69 -12.16
N ARG A 145 -21.11 -0.90 -10.88
CA ARG A 145 -21.62 -0.06 -9.78
C ARG A 145 -20.54 0.84 -9.17
N SER A 146 -19.28 0.53 -9.46
CA SER A 146 -18.13 1.23 -8.93
C SER A 146 -17.16 1.65 -10.05
N SER A 147 -16.26 2.55 -9.74
CA SER A 147 -15.11 2.89 -10.59
C SER A 147 -13.85 2.10 -10.22
N ASN A 148 -13.96 1.09 -9.35
CA ASN A 148 -12.84 0.29 -8.86
C ASN A 148 -12.48 -0.82 -9.87
N ASP A 149 -11.20 -1.00 -10.14
CA ASP A 149 -10.66 -2.08 -10.98
C ASP A 149 -10.97 -3.48 -10.43
N THR A 150 -11.15 -3.61 -9.11
CA THR A 150 -11.55 -4.87 -8.47
C THR A 150 -12.92 -5.37 -8.96
N GLU A 151 -13.85 -4.48 -9.34
CA GLU A 151 -15.12 -4.92 -9.93
C GLU A 151 -14.91 -5.53 -11.32
N VAL A 152 -13.97 -4.98 -12.10
CA VAL A 152 -13.56 -5.56 -13.40
C VAL A 152 -12.97 -6.96 -13.18
N LEU A 153 -12.12 -7.11 -12.16
CA LEU A 153 -11.54 -8.39 -11.77
C LEU A 153 -12.62 -9.42 -11.41
N VAL A 154 -13.60 -9.02 -10.58
CA VAL A 154 -14.72 -9.88 -10.20
C VAL A 154 -15.51 -10.37 -11.41
N TYR A 155 -15.86 -9.49 -12.34
CA TYR A 155 -16.54 -9.87 -13.59
C TYR A 155 -15.71 -10.81 -14.44
N THR A 156 -14.40 -10.58 -14.52
CA THR A 156 -13.48 -11.45 -15.29
C THR A 156 -13.43 -12.84 -14.67
N ILE A 157 -13.30 -12.97 -13.35
CA ILE A 157 -13.35 -14.25 -12.64
C ILE A 157 -14.67 -14.97 -12.90
N VAL A 158 -15.80 -14.27 -12.88
CA VAL A 158 -17.11 -14.87 -13.16
C VAL A 158 -17.22 -15.36 -14.59
N LYS A 159 -16.78 -14.56 -15.58
CA LYS A 159 -16.77 -14.98 -17.00
C LYS A 159 -15.93 -16.26 -17.18
N GLU A 160 -14.76 -16.32 -16.58
CA GLU A 160 -13.91 -17.52 -16.64
C GLU A 160 -14.53 -18.69 -15.84
N ARG A 161 -15.19 -18.43 -14.70
CA ARG A 161 -15.87 -19.47 -13.90
C ARG A 161 -17.00 -20.20 -14.65
N LEU A 162 -17.62 -19.53 -15.60
CA LEU A 162 -18.64 -20.17 -16.47
C LEU A 162 -18.03 -21.20 -17.42
N LYS A 163 -16.76 -21.05 -17.76
CA LYS A 163 -16.01 -21.94 -18.69
C LYS A 163 -15.21 -23.02 -17.94
N CYS A 164 -14.78 -22.76 -16.71
CA CYS A 164 -13.90 -23.63 -15.92
C CYS A 164 -14.72 -24.56 -15.00
N ALA A 165 -14.15 -25.73 -14.68
CA ALA A 165 -14.75 -26.70 -13.77
C ALA A 165 -14.74 -26.22 -12.31
N SER A 166 -13.70 -25.47 -11.89
CA SER A 166 -13.51 -25.00 -10.52
C SER A 166 -13.27 -23.49 -10.47
N ILE A 167 -13.41 -22.89 -9.28
CA ILE A 167 -13.14 -21.45 -9.06
C ILE A 167 -11.65 -21.15 -9.14
N GLU A 168 -10.78 -22.03 -8.66
CA GLU A 168 -9.34 -21.89 -8.74
C GLU A 168 -8.82 -21.91 -10.18
N GLU A 169 -9.40 -22.76 -11.04
CA GLU A 169 -9.10 -22.73 -12.48
C GLU A 169 -9.55 -21.41 -13.11
N ALA A 170 -10.70 -20.88 -12.68
CA ALA A 170 -11.16 -19.58 -13.15
C ALA A 170 -10.24 -18.44 -12.71
N VAL A 171 -9.70 -18.48 -11.49
CA VAL A 171 -8.68 -17.52 -11.02
C VAL A 171 -7.42 -17.64 -11.88
N LEU A 172 -6.89 -18.84 -12.11
CA LEU A 172 -5.74 -19.06 -13.00
C LEU A 172 -5.98 -18.54 -14.43
N SER A 173 -7.18 -18.81 -14.99
CA SER A 173 -7.55 -18.29 -16.31
C SER A 173 -7.65 -16.77 -16.32
N THR A 174 -8.14 -16.18 -15.23
CA THR A 174 -8.19 -14.72 -15.05
C THR A 174 -6.79 -14.12 -15.01
N MET A 175 -5.84 -14.74 -14.32
CA MET A 175 -4.45 -14.27 -14.24
C MET A 175 -3.78 -14.17 -15.63
N LYS A 176 -4.24 -14.93 -16.63
CA LYS A 176 -3.76 -14.86 -18.02
C LYS A 176 -4.35 -13.69 -18.82
N ARG A 177 -5.35 -13.02 -18.28
CA ARG A 177 -6.08 -11.90 -18.94
C ARG A 177 -5.81 -10.56 -18.31
N ILE A 178 -5.60 -10.54 -17.00
CA ILE A 178 -5.35 -9.31 -16.26
C ILE A 178 -3.86 -8.97 -16.27
N GLU A 179 -3.56 -7.69 -16.44
CA GLU A 179 -2.19 -7.17 -16.38
C GLU A 179 -2.09 -6.12 -15.27
N GLY A 180 -1.00 -6.15 -14.52
CA GLY A 180 -0.76 -5.22 -13.42
C GLY A 180 -0.27 -5.89 -12.15
N ALA A 181 -0.35 -5.15 -11.06
CA ALA A 181 0.01 -5.62 -9.73
C ALA A 181 -1.25 -6.10 -8.99
N TYR A 182 -1.20 -7.31 -8.42
CA TYR A 182 -2.29 -7.78 -7.59
C TYR A 182 -1.88 -8.85 -6.58
N SER A 183 -2.34 -8.63 -5.33
CA SER A 183 -2.48 -9.68 -4.33
C SER A 183 -3.97 -9.83 -4.03
N LEU A 184 -4.51 -11.01 -4.30
CA LEU A 184 -5.95 -11.30 -4.25
C LEU A 184 -6.26 -12.23 -3.10
N VAL A 185 -7.38 -11.96 -2.43
CA VAL A 185 -8.04 -12.94 -1.57
C VAL A 185 -9.47 -13.11 -2.05
N VAL A 186 -9.80 -14.33 -2.45
CA VAL A 186 -11.09 -14.70 -3.06
C VAL A 186 -11.78 -15.71 -2.17
N MET A 187 -13.04 -15.44 -1.83
CA MET A 187 -13.87 -16.31 -1.01
C MET A 187 -15.07 -16.80 -1.83
N SER A 188 -15.21 -18.11 -1.92
CA SER A 188 -16.36 -18.81 -2.48
C SER A 188 -17.13 -19.54 -1.38
N PRO A 189 -18.25 -20.21 -1.67
CA PRO A 189 -19.03 -20.95 -0.65
C PRO A 189 -18.23 -22.01 0.14
N ARG A 190 -17.14 -22.56 -0.43
CA ARG A 190 -16.37 -23.65 0.20
C ARG A 190 -14.87 -23.42 0.25
N LYS A 191 -14.37 -22.42 -0.45
CA LYS A 191 -12.91 -22.22 -0.64
C LYS A 191 -12.49 -20.81 -0.34
N LEU A 192 -11.37 -20.70 0.35
CA LEU A 192 -10.60 -19.48 0.43
C LEU A 192 -9.41 -19.62 -0.51
N ILE A 193 -9.22 -18.64 -1.37
CA ILE A 193 -8.16 -18.63 -2.38
C ILE A 193 -7.34 -17.37 -2.21
N ALA A 194 -6.02 -17.50 -2.24
CA ALA A 194 -5.10 -16.38 -2.32
C ALA A 194 -4.30 -16.50 -3.62
N ALA A 195 -4.14 -15.40 -4.34
CA ALA A 195 -3.35 -15.38 -5.57
C ALA A 195 -2.44 -14.15 -5.61
N ARG A 196 -1.22 -14.34 -6.07
CA ARG A 196 -0.23 -13.28 -6.24
C ARG A 196 0.14 -13.16 -7.70
N ASP A 197 0.29 -11.92 -8.21
CA ASP A 197 0.67 -11.68 -9.60
C ASP A 197 2.00 -12.35 -9.97
N PRO A 198 2.23 -12.68 -11.27
CA PRO A 198 3.44 -13.39 -11.72
C PRO A 198 4.74 -12.64 -11.46
N HIS A 199 4.70 -11.30 -11.36
CA HIS A 199 5.86 -10.49 -11.01
C HIS A 199 6.10 -10.40 -9.50
N GLY A 200 5.07 -10.68 -8.66
CA GLY A 200 5.13 -10.56 -7.22
C GLY A 200 5.22 -9.11 -6.73
N PHE A 201 4.56 -8.17 -7.42
CA PHE A 201 4.63 -6.74 -7.08
C PHE A 201 4.24 -6.46 -5.64
N ARG A 202 3.11 -7.06 -5.19
CA ARG A 202 2.58 -6.84 -3.86
C ARG A 202 2.83 -8.03 -2.94
N PRO A 203 3.10 -7.78 -1.65
CA PRO A 203 3.34 -8.85 -0.71
C PRO A 203 2.04 -9.61 -0.37
N LEU A 204 2.19 -10.91 -0.11
CA LEU A 204 1.14 -11.77 0.40
C LEU A 204 1.77 -12.94 1.13
N CYS A 205 1.38 -13.19 2.39
CA CYS A 205 1.93 -14.25 3.21
C CYS A 205 0.85 -15.21 3.71
N ILE A 206 1.30 -16.40 4.13
CA ILE A 206 0.49 -17.49 4.66
C ILE A 206 0.87 -17.72 6.12
N GLY A 207 -0.13 -17.81 6.99
CA GLY A 207 -0.02 -18.20 8.37
C GLY A 207 -0.96 -19.34 8.75
N LEU A 208 -0.76 -19.87 9.95
CA LEU A 208 -1.61 -20.89 10.57
C LEU A 208 -1.97 -20.44 11.99
N LEU A 209 -3.26 -20.22 12.22
CA LEU A 209 -3.83 -19.89 13.51
C LEU A 209 -4.34 -21.17 14.18
N ASP A 210 -4.08 -21.33 15.47
CA ASP A 210 -4.51 -22.51 16.29
C ASP A 210 -4.11 -23.88 15.70
N GLY A 211 -3.14 -23.92 14.80
CA GLY A 211 -2.61 -25.15 14.21
C GLY A 211 -3.39 -25.72 13.02
N ASP A 212 -4.57 -25.17 12.66
CA ASP A 212 -5.43 -25.71 11.60
C ASP A 212 -6.20 -24.67 10.78
N CYS A 213 -6.28 -23.40 11.21
CA CYS A 213 -6.92 -22.33 10.46
C CYS A 213 -5.91 -21.60 9.59
N TYR A 214 -6.01 -21.71 8.28
CA TYR A 214 -5.14 -20.98 7.35
C TYR A 214 -5.52 -19.52 7.27
N VAL A 215 -4.49 -18.67 7.29
CA VAL A 215 -4.58 -17.21 7.23
C VAL A 215 -3.75 -16.69 6.07
N PHE A 216 -4.30 -15.75 5.29
CA PHE A 216 -3.59 -14.97 4.29
C PHE A 216 -3.60 -13.50 4.69
N ALA A 217 -2.48 -12.81 4.55
CA ALA A 217 -2.37 -11.38 4.85
C ALA A 217 -1.36 -10.68 3.93
N SER A 218 -1.54 -9.39 3.71
CA SER A 218 -0.56 -8.58 2.98
C SER A 218 0.79 -8.53 3.70
N GLU A 219 0.80 -8.57 5.04
CA GLU A 219 2.02 -8.47 5.85
C GLU A 219 1.99 -9.41 7.06
N THR A 220 3.18 -9.84 7.51
CA THR A 220 3.33 -10.71 8.69
C THR A 220 2.87 -10.06 9.98
N CYS A 221 2.90 -8.72 10.10
CA CYS A 221 2.40 -8.01 11.28
C CYS A 221 0.90 -8.29 11.57
N ALA A 222 0.11 -8.67 10.57
CA ALA A 222 -1.27 -9.10 10.76
C ALA A 222 -1.34 -10.53 11.36
N LEU A 223 -0.41 -11.41 10.96
CA LEU A 223 -0.28 -12.73 11.56
C LEU A 223 0.12 -12.64 13.03
N ASP A 224 1.12 -11.79 13.33
CA ASP A 224 1.60 -11.55 14.69
C ASP A 224 0.48 -11.01 15.59
N ALA A 225 -0.33 -10.08 15.09
CA ALA A 225 -1.46 -9.51 15.83
C ALA A 225 -2.53 -10.56 16.17
N LEU A 226 -2.67 -11.61 15.36
CA LEU A 226 -3.57 -12.75 15.60
C LEU A 226 -2.93 -13.86 16.45
N GLY A 227 -1.62 -13.85 16.63
CA GLY A 227 -0.89 -14.99 17.17
C GLY A 227 -0.79 -16.16 16.20
N ALA A 228 -0.97 -15.92 14.90
CA ALA A 228 -0.83 -16.94 13.88
C ALA A 228 0.63 -17.18 13.53
N LYS A 229 1.01 -18.46 13.38
CA LYS A 229 2.37 -18.83 13.01
C LYS A 229 2.58 -18.57 11.52
N PHE A 230 3.59 -17.77 11.16
CA PHE A 230 4.03 -17.60 9.77
C PHE A 230 4.50 -18.95 9.18
N ILE A 231 4.05 -19.27 7.98
CA ILE A 231 4.47 -20.46 7.22
C ILE A 231 5.46 -20.05 6.14
N ARG A 232 5.04 -19.20 5.21
CA ARG A 232 5.84 -18.68 4.09
C ARG A 232 5.10 -17.53 3.38
N ASP A 233 5.80 -16.86 2.50
CA ASP A 233 5.17 -15.97 1.53
C ASP A 233 4.46 -16.77 0.42
N VAL A 234 3.44 -16.18 -0.22
CA VAL A 234 2.86 -16.69 -1.46
C VAL A 234 3.83 -16.35 -2.60
N GLU A 235 4.20 -17.34 -3.39
CA GLU A 235 5.13 -17.15 -4.50
C GLU A 235 4.52 -16.32 -5.64
N PRO A 236 5.34 -15.58 -6.41
CA PRO A 236 4.88 -14.94 -7.64
C PRO A 236 4.23 -15.95 -8.59
N GLY A 237 3.03 -15.62 -9.10
CA GLY A 237 2.25 -16.51 -9.97
C GLY A 237 1.53 -17.65 -9.27
N GLU A 238 1.61 -17.75 -7.94
CA GLU A 238 0.97 -18.81 -7.18
C GLU A 238 -0.50 -18.50 -6.87
N VAL A 239 -1.32 -19.56 -6.92
CA VAL A 239 -2.69 -19.61 -6.43
C VAL A 239 -2.79 -20.65 -5.32
N CYS A 240 -2.93 -20.19 -4.10
CA CYS A 240 -3.14 -21.00 -2.90
C CYS A 240 -4.64 -21.22 -2.69
N VAL A 241 -5.05 -22.47 -2.43
CA VAL A 241 -6.45 -22.84 -2.21
C VAL A 241 -6.57 -23.56 -0.88
N VAL A 242 -7.40 -23.02 0.01
CA VAL A 242 -7.80 -23.66 1.27
C VAL A 242 -9.20 -24.21 1.11
N GLU A 243 -9.35 -25.51 1.29
CA GLU A 243 -10.62 -26.24 1.28
C GLU A 243 -10.60 -27.30 2.37
N ASN A 244 -11.60 -27.28 3.27
CA ASN A 244 -11.71 -28.24 4.37
C ASN A 244 -10.43 -28.35 5.24
N GLY A 245 -9.82 -27.22 5.59
CA GLY A 245 -8.59 -27.18 6.40
C GLY A 245 -7.34 -27.71 5.69
N LYS A 246 -7.37 -27.89 4.37
CA LYS A 246 -6.22 -28.33 3.58
C LYS A 246 -5.79 -27.22 2.62
N LEU A 247 -4.50 -26.92 2.64
CA LEU A 247 -3.88 -25.98 1.70
C LEU A 247 -3.31 -26.77 0.52
N ARG A 248 -3.55 -26.32 -0.68
CA ARG A 248 -2.88 -26.76 -1.91
C ARG A 248 -2.54 -25.56 -2.78
N SER A 249 -1.53 -25.71 -3.62
CA SER A 249 -1.02 -24.66 -4.50
C SER A 249 -1.12 -25.06 -5.96
N MET A 250 -1.32 -24.06 -6.80
CA MET A 250 -1.28 -24.12 -8.26
C MET A 250 -0.47 -22.93 -8.75
N HIS A 251 0.16 -23.04 -9.90
CA HIS A 251 0.94 -21.95 -10.48
C HIS A 251 0.42 -21.55 -11.86
N CYS A 252 0.49 -20.26 -12.16
CA CYS A 252 0.20 -19.73 -13.47
C CYS A 252 1.41 -19.96 -14.40
N ASP A 253 1.16 -20.45 -15.61
CA ASP A 253 2.20 -20.75 -16.63
C ASP A 253 2.70 -19.48 -17.34
N ILE A 254 2.91 -18.38 -16.62
CA ILE A 254 3.43 -17.12 -17.14
C ILE A 254 4.89 -17.00 -16.71
N GLU A 255 5.81 -17.16 -17.64
CA GLU A 255 7.22 -16.92 -17.40
C GLU A 255 7.52 -15.41 -17.46
N CYS A 256 7.95 -14.83 -16.35
CA CYS A 256 8.38 -13.44 -16.28
C CYS A 256 9.42 -13.23 -15.18
N LYS A 257 10.11 -12.09 -15.22
CA LYS A 257 11.01 -11.70 -14.12
C LYS A 257 10.19 -11.21 -12.93
N THR A 258 10.56 -11.65 -11.74
CA THR A 258 10.01 -11.10 -10.52
C THR A 258 10.38 -9.63 -10.35
N SER A 259 9.47 -8.84 -9.80
CA SER A 259 9.60 -7.37 -9.73
C SER A 259 8.85 -6.83 -8.50
N ALA A 260 9.22 -7.32 -7.30
CA ALA A 260 8.62 -6.87 -6.05
C ALA A 260 8.78 -5.35 -5.87
N CYS A 261 7.77 -4.67 -5.38
CA CYS A 261 7.85 -3.23 -5.18
C CYS A 261 8.90 -2.88 -4.11
N VAL A 262 9.98 -2.20 -4.49
CA VAL A 262 11.03 -1.81 -3.54
C VAL A 262 10.50 -0.82 -2.49
N PHE A 263 9.47 -0.05 -2.82
CA PHE A 263 8.90 0.95 -1.93
C PHE A 263 8.13 0.35 -0.75
N GLU A 264 7.77 -0.94 -0.81
CA GLU A 264 7.27 -1.68 0.37
C GLU A 264 8.30 -1.64 1.51
N TYR A 265 9.58 -1.85 1.22
CA TYR A 265 10.66 -1.79 2.22
C TYR A 265 11.00 -0.37 2.65
N ILE A 266 10.85 0.62 1.78
CA ILE A 266 11.18 2.02 2.09
C ILE A 266 10.11 2.65 2.98
N TYR A 267 8.81 2.43 2.65
CA TYR A 267 7.73 3.19 3.28
C TYR A 267 6.50 2.38 3.67
N PHE A 268 5.88 1.57 2.76
CA PHE A 268 4.53 1.06 2.99
C PHE A 268 4.42 0.08 4.13
N ALA A 269 5.28 -0.95 4.15
CA ALA A 269 5.18 -2.00 5.14
C ALA A 269 5.55 -1.50 6.54
N ARG A 270 4.97 -2.11 7.55
CA ARG A 270 5.38 -1.86 8.94
C ARG A 270 6.79 -2.38 9.18
N PRO A 271 7.59 -1.67 10.01
CA PRO A 271 8.97 -2.08 10.29
C PRO A 271 9.09 -3.50 10.87
N ASP A 272 8.10 -3.94 11.63
CA ASP A 272 8.03 -5.28 12.24
C ASP A 272 7.63 -6.40 11.26
N SER A 273 7.34 -6.07 9.99
CA SER A 273 7.00 -7.05 8.96
C SER A 273 8.24 -7.68 8.32
N ILE A 274 8.08 -8.96 7.90
CA ILE A 274 9.00 -9.68 7.02
C ILE A 274 8.28 -9.90 5.69
N ILE A 275 8.91 -9.52 4.59
CA ILE A 275 8.36 -9.65 3.24
C ILE A 275 9.39 -10.38 2.38
N ASP A 276 8.98 -11.45 1.69
CA ASP A 276 9.83 -12.23 0.79
C ASP A 276 11.20 -12.60 1.41
N GLY A 277 11.20 -12.90 2.72
CA GLY A 277 12.38 -13.27 3.50
C GLY A 277 13.24 -12.11 4.00
N ALA A 278 12.93 -10.85 3.70
CA ALA A 278 13.67 -9.70 4.19
C ALA A 278 12.89 -8.92 5.28
N SER A 279 13.58 -8.54 6.36
CA SER A 279 13.03 -7.66 7.40
C SER A 279 12.95 -6.22 6.90
N VAL A 280 11.78 -5.61 7.03
CA VAL A 280 11.54 -4.20 6.66
C VAL A 280 12.38 -3.25 7.52
N GLU A 281 12.48 -3.51 8.83
CA GLU A 281 13.31 -2.73 9.74
C GLU A 281 14.79 -2.73 9.32
N LEU A 282 15.33 -3.93 9.04
CA LEU A 282 16.73 -4.05 8.61
C LEU A 282 16.97 -3.42 7.24
N ALA A 283 16.02 -3.55 6.30
CA ALA A 283 16.12 -2.91 4.99
C ALA A 283 16.23 -1.39 5.10
N ARG A 284 15.43 -0.76 5.99
CA ARG A 284 15.51 0.67 6.25
C ARG A 284 16.82 1.07 6.91
N GLN A 285 17.35 0.27 7.85
CA GLN A 285 18.67 0.54 8.43
C GLN A 285 19.79 0.43 7.39
N GLU A 286 19.73 -0.56 6.49
CA GLU A 286 20.69 -0.68 5.38
C GLU A 286 20.62 0.55 4.42
N ALA A 287 19.40 1.06 4.14
CA ALA A 287 19.27 2.31 3.39
C ALA A 287 19.97 3.48 4.07
N GLY A 288 19.83 3.62 5.40
CA GLY A 288 20.54 4.61 6.20
C GLY A 288 22.05 4.43 6.16
N LYS A 289 22.54 3.20 6.21
CA LYS A 289 23.97 2.89 6.05
C LYS A 289 24.50 3.35 4.70
N TYR A 290 23.84 2.99 3.59
CA TYR A 290 24.26 3.43 2.26
C TYR A 290 24.24 4.97 2.13
N LEU A 291 23.22 5.64 2.66
CA LEU A 291 23.16 7.09 2.71
C LEU A 291 24.36 7.73 3.44
N SER A 292 24.83 7.12 4.52
CA SER A 292 26.00 7.62 5.25
C SER A 292 27.30 7.47 4.46
N ILE A 293 27.37 6.49 3.58
CA ILE A 293 28.50 6.24 2.68
C ILE A 293 28.47 7.17 1.46
N GLU A 294 27.30 7.30 0.84
CA GLU A 294 27.12 8.06 -0.40
C GLU A 294 27.10 9.58 -0.14
N HIS A 295 26.56 10.01 1.01
CA HIS A 295 26.37 11.43 1.35
C HIS A 295 26.85 11.75 2.77
N PRO A 296 28.14 11.54 3.07
CA PRO A 296 28.69 11.91 4.37
C PRO A 296 28.65 13.42 4.57
N VAL A 297 28.40 13.86 5.81
CA VAL A 297 28.46 15.27 6.22
C VAL A 297 28.80 15.36 7.70
N GLY A 298 29.59 16.39 8.08
CA GLY A 298 29.87 16.66 9.49
C GLY A 298 28.66 17.25 10.19
N ALA A 299 28.16 16.59 11.22
CA ALA A 299 27.02 17.04 11.99
C ALA A 299 27.13 16.59 13.47
N ASP A 300 26.27 17.13 14.31
CA ASP A 300 26.29 16.89 15.75
C ASP A 300 25.22 15.85 16.17
N VAL A 301 24.18 15.66 15.35
CA VAL A 301 23.08 14.72 15.62
C VAL A 301 22.39 14.26 14.35
N VAL A 302 22.01 12.99 14.31
CA VAL A 302 21.11 12.42 13.29
C VAL A 302 19.72 12.25 13.89
N ILE A 303 18.69 12.72 13.20
CA ILE A 303 17.28 12.57 13.59
C ILE A 303 16.48 11.93 12.45
N GLY A 304 15.45 11.15 12.79
CA GLY A 304 14.50 10.60 11.81
C GLY A 304 13.21 11.38 11.78
N VAL A 305 12.63 11.54 10.60
CA VAL A 305 11.24 12.03 10.47
C VAL A 305 10.28 10.90 10.89
N PRO A 306 9.46 11.09 11.91
CA PRO A 306 8.56 10.04 12.39
C PRO A 306 7.43 9.71 11.40
N ASP A 307 7.05 8.43 11.21
CA ASP A 307 7.64 7.23 11.84
C ASP A 307 8.63 6.54 10.87
N SER A 308 8.46 6.71 9.56
CA SER A 308 9.13 5.97 8.48
C SER A 308 10.64 6.26 8.34
N GLY A 309 11.07 7.50 8.62
CA GLY A 309 12.49 7.88 8.56
C GLY A 309 13.32 7.42 9.76
N ILE A 310 12.70 6.94 10.85
CA ILE A 310 13.42 6.58 12.08
C ILE A 310 14.40 5.43 11.87
N PRO A 311 14.04 4.26 11.28
CA PRO A 311 14.98 3.16 11.10
C PRO A 311 16.17 3.53 10.21
N ALA A 312 15.93 4.29 9.13
CA ALA A 312 17.00 4.79 8.26
C ALA A 312 17.95 5.76 8.99
N ALA A 313 17.39 6.64 9.84
CA ALA A 313 18.21 7.53 10.68
C ALA A 313 19.08 6.76 11.67
N ILE A 314 18.56 5.69 12.28
CA ILE A 314 19.32 4.80 13.16
C ILE A 314 20.45 4.13 12.36
N GLY A 315 20.17 3.62 11.16
CA GLY A 315 21.16 3.05 10.26
C GLY A 315 22.26 4.06 9.89
N TYR A 316 21.88 5.28 9.50
CA TYR A 316 22.82 6.37 9.20
C TYR A 316 23.71 6.69 10.40
N ALA A 317 23.13 6.91 11.58
CA ALA A 317 23.85 7.22 12.81
C ALA A 317 24.85 6.13 13.18
N LYS A 318 24.42 4.86 13.13
CA LYS A 318 25.25 3.70 13.47
C LYS A 318 26.51 3.60 12.58
N PHE A 319 26.39 3.89 11.29
CA PHE A 319 27.51 3.73 10.36
C PHE A 319 28.33 5.01 10.18
N SER A 320 27.76 6.20 10.36
CA SER A 320 28.51 7.47 10.36
C SER A 320 29.27 7.74 11.66
N GLY A 321 28.88 7.07 12.77
CA GLY A 321 29.39 7.38 14.11
C GLY A 321 28.80 8.66 14.73
N ILE A 322 27.90 9.37 14.04
CA ILE A 322 27.21 10.55 14.56
C ILE A 322 26.04 10.10 15.45
N PRO A 323 25.87 10.65 16.67
CA PRO A 323 24.83 10.22 17.58
C PRO A 323 23.42 10.35 17.00
N TYR A 324 22.58 9.32 17.20
CA TYR A 324 21.15 9.41 16.97
C TYR A 324 20.46 10.17 18.10
N GLY A 325 19.52 11.05 17.76
CA GLY A 325 18.69 11.77 18.73
C GLY A 325 17.24 11.89 18.29
N VAL A 326 16.33 12.05 19.25
CA VAL A 326 14.93 12.37 18.96
C VAL A 326 14.80 13.88 18.76
N GLY A 327 14.79 14.33 17.52
CA GLY A 327 14.64 15.75 17.16
C GLY A 327 13.21 16.18 16.83
N LEU A 328 12.37 15.22 16.41
CA LEU A 328 10.97 15.45 16.05
C LEU A 328 10.06 14.49 16.82
N ILE A 329 8.95 15.03 17.35
CA ILE A 329 7.94 14.26 18.06
C ILE A 329 6.61 14.37 17.32
N LYS A 330 6.03 13.20 17.01
CA LYS A 330 4.70 13.09 16.38
C LYS A 330 3.63 13.06 17.45
N ASN A 331 2.62 13.94 17.32
CA ASN A 331 1.43 13.88 18.16
C ASN A 331 0.54 12.71 17.71
N ARG A 332 0.49 11.64 18.50
CA ARG A 332 -0.25 10.41 18.22
C ARG A 332 -1.77 10.54 18.41
N TYR A 333 -2.23 11.60 19.08
CA TYR A 333 -3.66 11.82 19.37
C TYR A 333 -4.40 12.58 18.26
N ILE A 334 -3.69 13.06 17.23
CA ILE A 334 -4.30 13.74 16.09
C ILE A 334 -4.48 12.74 14.95
N ALA A 335 -5.74 12.34 14.74
CA ALA A 335 -6.12 11.54 13.57
C ALA A 335 -5.97 12.34 12.27
N ARG A 336 -5.85 11.64 11.12
CA ARG A 336 -5.75 12.26 9.77
C ARG A 336 -6.99 13.07 9.36
N THR A 337 -8.11 12.91 10.03
CA THR A 337 -9.40 13.56 9.76
C THR A 337 -9.50 15.06 10.09
N PHE A 338 -8.42 15.70 10.57
CA PHE A 338 -8.44 17.14 10.82
C PHE A 338 -8.23 17.93 9.52
N ILE A 339 -9.24 17.91 8.64
CA ILE A 339 -9.27 18.70 7.41
C ILE A 339 -9.91 20.05 7.72
N GLN A 340 -9.12 21.13 7.63
CA GLN A 340 -9.64 22.50 7.67
C GLN A 340 -9.30 23.22 6.37
N PRO A 341 -10.25 23.86 5.68
CA PRO A 341 -9.98 24.66 4.48
C PRO A 341 -9.25 25.96 4.82
N GLY A 342 -8.23 26.31 4.02
CA GLY A 342 -7.45 27.54 4.14
C GLY A 342 -5.95 27.34 4.33
N GLN A 343 -5.13 28.19 3.71
CA GLN A 343 -3.65 28.03 3.70
C GLN A 343 -3.02 28.26 5.08
N ASP A 344 -3.48 29.27 5.85
CA ASP A 344 -3.02 29.53 7.23
C ASP A 344 -3.39 28.43 8.22
N LYS A 345 -4.51 27.74 7.95
CA LYS A 345 -4.98 26.62 8.77
C LYS A 345 -4.17 25.34 8.50
N ARG A 346 -3.61 25.18 7.29
CA ARG A 346 -2.72 24.07 6.93
C ARG A 346 -1.38 24.15 7.65
N GLU A 347 -0.82 25.33 7.86
CA GLU A 347 0.42 25.52 8.65
C GLU A 347 0.21 25.15 10.12
N ARG A 348 -0.92 25.56 10.72
CA ARG A 348 -1.30 25.14 12.09
C ARG A 348 -1.47 23.65 12.23
N SER A 349 -2.02 22.97 11.23
CA SER A 349 -2.23 21.51 11.29
C SER A 349 -0.92 20.71 11.26
N VAL A 350 0.14 21.20 10.61
CA VAL A 350 1.48 20.58 10.64
C VAL A 350 2.13 20.75 12.01
N ARG A 351 2.08 21.97 12.59
CA ARG A 351 2.59 22.23 13.95
C ARG A 351 1.87 21.41 15.02
N LEU A 352 0.58 21.07 14.81
CA LEU A 352 -0.15 20.19 15.72
C LEU A 352 0.32 18.72 15.62
N LYS A 353 0.79 18.29 14.45
CA LYS A 353 1.17 16.88 14.20
C LYS A 353 2.62 16.56 14.52
N LEU A 354 3.54 17.51 14.27
CA LEU A 354 4.99 17.34 14.49
C LEU A 354 5.55 18.53 15.22
N ASN A 355 6.29 18.30 16.30
CA ASN A 355 7.01 19.29 17.06
C ASN A 355 8.50 18.99 17.08
N ALA A 356 9.33 20.05 16.96
CA ALA A 356 10.76 19.95 17.13
C ALA A 356 11.14 19.99 18.62
N LEU A 357 12.03 19.10 19.04
CA LEU A 357 12.56 19.05 20.40
C LEU A 357 13.79 19.96 20.49
N ARG A 358 13.59 21.22 20.96
CA ARG A 358 14.66 22.24 21.03
C ARG A 358 15.91 21.74 21.74
N THR A 359 15.78 21.08 22.87
CA THR A 359 16.89 20.55 23.68
C THR A 359 17.80 19.59 22.90
N ALA A 360 17.25 18.93 21.87
CA ALA A 360 17.99 17.99 21.03
C ALA A 360 18.71 18.66 19.85
N ILE A 361 18.24 19.84 19.37
CA ILE A 361 18.65 20.42 18.08
C ILE A 361 19.17 21.85 18.16
N GLU A 362 18.85 22.62 19.20
CA GLU A 362 19.29 24.03 19.33
C GLU A 362 20.79 24.15 19.26
N GLY A 363 21.29 25.04 18.37
CA GLY A 363 22.71 25.29 18.13
C GLY A 363 23.47 24.16 17.42
N LYS A 364 22.79 23.06 17.02
CA LYS A 364 23.41 21.89 16.39
C LYS A 364 23.27 21.86 14.88
N ARG A 365 24.25 21.23 14.23
CA ARG A 365 24.19 20.80 12.84
C ARG A 365 23.42 19.48 12.83
N VAL A 366 22.27 19.44 12.16
CA VAL A 366 21.31 18.32 12.21
C VAL A 366 21.28 17.59 10.87
N ILE A 367 21.46 16.28 10.90
CA ILE A 367 21.09 15.42 9.78
C ILE A 367 19.66 14.92 10.00
N MET A 368 18.74 15.34 9.13
CA MET A 368 17.35 14.89 9.13
C MET A 368 17.18 13.83 8.05
N VAL A 369 16.80 12.61 8.46
CA VAL A 369 16.55 11.47 7.54
C VAL A 369 15.07 11.29 7.35
N ASP A 370 14.60 11.26 6.10
CA ASP A 370 13.19 10.93 5.72
C ASP A 370 13.18 9.82 4.68
N ASP A 371 12.01 9.21 4.46
CA ASP A 371 11.83 8.11 3.50
C ASP A 371 11.89 8.59 2.05
N SER A 372 11.17 9.65 1.69
CA SER A 372 10.97 10.07 0.30
C SER A 372 10.54 11.53 0.17
N ILE A 373 10.74 12.09 -1.03
CA ILE A 373 10.23 13.41 -1.42
C ILE A 373 9.39 13.27 -2.68
N VAL A 374 8.11 13.70 -2.61
CA VAL A 374 7.20 13.73 -3.77
C VAL A 374 7.08 15.14 -4.33
N ARG A 375 6.42 16.05 -3.60
CA ARG A 375 6.21 17.46 -4.01
C ARG A 375 7.12 18.46 -3.30
N GLY A 376 7.76 18.09 -2.20
CA GLY A 376 8.71 18.89 -1.43
C GLY A 376 8.10 19.86 -0.41
N THR A 377 6.78 20.08 -0.41
CA THR A 377 6.14 21.06 0.48
C THR A 377 6.21 20.67 1.96
N THR A 378 6.13 19.37 2.27
CA THR A 378 6.30 18.86 3.64
C THR A 378 7.73 19.05 4.13
N CYS A 379 8.71 18.75 3.28
CA CYS A 379 10.13 18.88 3.62
C CYS A 379 10.50 20.32 3.97
N GLY A 380 10.10 21.30 3.15
CA GLY A 380 10.35 22.72 3.45
C GLY A 380 9.74 23.18 4.78
N ARG A 381 8.58 22.64 5.16
CA ARG A 381 7.96 22.91 6.47
C ARG A 381 8.73 22.31 7.63
N LEU A 382 9.24 21.09 7.47
CA LEU A 382 10.06 20.42 8.48
C LEU A 382 11.38 21.17 8.69
N VAL A 383 12.02 21.62 7.61
CA VAL A 383 13.22 22.44 7.66
C VAL A 383 12.97 23.75 8.42
N LYS A 384 11.88 24.45 8.10
CA LYS A 384 11.48 25.66 8.84
C LYS A 384 11.25 25.37 10.32
N LEU A 385 10.60 24.27 10.65
CA LEU A 385 10.35 23.86 12.04
C LEU A 385 11.66 23.64 12.82
N LEU A 386 12.68 23.01 12.21
CA LEU A 386 13.98 22.80 12.81
C LEU A 386 14.76 24.13 12.94
N ARG A 387 14.69 25.00 11.93
CA ARG A 387 15.32 26.34 11.98
C ARG A 387 14.68 27.21 13.08
N ASP A 388 13.33 27.23 13.15
CA ASP A 388 12.58 27.97 14.20
C ASP A 388 12.91 27.45 15.61
N ALA A 389 13.33 26.18 15.73
CA ALA A 389 13.78 25.58 16.98
C ALA A 389 15.27 25.77 17.26
N GLY A 390 16.01 26.50 16.41
CA GLY A 390 17.37 26.89 16.64
C GLY A 390 18.45 25.98 16.04
N ALA A 391 18.15 25.13 15.07
CA ALA A 391 19.15 24.34 14.35
C ALA A 391 20.12 25.27 13.61
N ALA A 392 21.42 25.04 13.79
CA ALA A 392 22.49 25.80 13.12
C ALA A 392 22.55 25.44 11.63
N GLU A 393 22.57 24.16 11.31
CA GLU A 393 22.52 23.62 9.96
C GLU A 393 21.47 22.47 9.89
N VAL A 394 20.87 22.29 8.70
CA VAL A 394 19.93 21.19 8.43
C VAL A 394 20.35 20.48 7.14
N HIS A 395 20.87 19.28 7.27
CA HIS A 395 21.26 18.40 6.18
C HIS A 395 20.18 17.34 5.99
N MET A 396 19.58 17.25 4.79
CA MET A 396 18.51 16.29 4.53
C MET A 396 19.05 15.07 3.78
N ARG A 397 18.66 13.89 4.25
CA ARG A 397 19.00 12.58 3.66
C ARG A 397 17.74 11.80 3.42
N ILE A 398 17.56 11.31 2.19
CA ILE A 398 16.34 10.62 1.75
C ILE A 398 16.68 9.17 1.43
N SER A 399 16.02 8.24 2.13
CA SER A 399 16.29 6.79 2.01
C SER A 399 15.68 6.13 0.77
N ALA A 400 15.24 6.94 -0.19
CA ALA A 400 14.83 6.54 -1.53
C ALA A 400 15.55 7.35 -2.60
N PRO A 401 15.63 6.86 -3.85
CA PRO A 401 15.99 7.69 -4.99
C PRO A 401 14.92 8.76 -5.26
N PRO A 402 15.22 9.81 -6.06
CA PRO A 402 14.22 10.81 -6.44
C PRO A 402 13.08 10.22 -7.25
N PHE A 403 11.83 10.53 -6.88
CA PHE A 403 10.65 10.18 -7.70
C PHE A 403 10.62 11.00 -8.99
N ARG A 404 10.77 10.34 -10.14
CA ARG A 404 10.79 10.96 -11.47
C ARG A 404 9.61 10.55 -12.35
N HIS A 405 8.96 9.43 -12.03
CA HIS A 405 7.93 8.79 -12.84
C HIS A 405 6.72 8.40 -11.99
N PRO A 406 5.50 8.41 -12.57
CA PRO A 406 4.31 7.94 -11.87
C PRO A 406 4.36 6.43 -11.62
N CYS A 407 3.55 5.95 -10.67
CA CYS A 407 3.35 4.53 -10.46
C CYS A 407 2.03 4.07 -11.10
N PHE A 408 2.05 2.89 -11.76
CA PHE A 408 0.87 2.25 -12.35
C PHE A 408 0.47 0.95 -11.63
N PHE A 409 1.21 0.57 -10.57
CA PHE A 409 1.08 -0.72 -9.89
C PHE A 409 0.48 -0.62 -8.48
N GLY A 410 -0.28 0.46 -8.21
CA GLY A 410 -1.08 0.61 -7.00
C GLY A 410 -0.61 1.69 -6.02
N THR A 411 0.48 2.42 -6.29
CA THR A 411 0.89 3.56 -5.47
C THR A 411 0.31 4.86 -6.04
N ASP A 412 -0.28 5.71 -5.18
CA ASP A 412 -0.75 7.04 -5.59
C ASP A 412 0.41 8.02 -5.72
N ILE A 413 1.28 7.78 -6.70
CA ILE A 413 2.29 8.75 -7.14
C ILE A 413 1.64 9.61 -8.21
N PRO A 414 1.62 10.95 -8.00
CA PRO A 414 0.92 11.87 -8.89
C PRO A 414 1.54 11.89 -10.29
N GLU A 415 0.85 12.58 -11.18
CA GLU A 415 1.34 12.86 -12.53
C GLU A 415 2.76 13.46 -12.49
N ARG A 416 3.56 13.15 -13.49
CA ARG A 416 4.97 13.55 -13.61
C ARG A 416 5.20 15.04 -13.34
N SER A 417 4.29 15.89 -13.81
CA SER A 417 4.36 17.35 -13.62
C SER A 417 4.29 17.82 -12.16
N GLN A 418 3.74 17.00 -11.26
CA GLN A 418 3.62 17.32 -9.84
C GLN A 418 4.80 16.81 -8.99
N LEU A 419 5.70 16.02 -9.57
CA LEU A 419 6.87 15.49 -8.88
C LEU A 419 7.96 16.57 -8.77
N LEU A 420 8.50 16.77 -7.54
CA LEU A 420 9.56 17.77 -7.34
C LEU A 420 10.80 17.46 -8.18
N ALA A 421 11.16 16.17 -8.31
CA ALA A 421 12.34 15.76 -9.07
C ALA A 421 12.12 15.72 -10.60
N HIS A 422 10.90 16.05 -11.07
CA HIS A 422 10.64 16.15 -12.50
C HIS A 422 11.37 17.37 -13.09
N ASN A 423 12.27 17.13 -14.04
CA ASN A 423 13.07 18.15 -14.70
C ASN A 423 13.88 19.06 -13.76
N ARG A 424 14.25 18.58 -12.56
CA ARG A 424 15.09 19.32 -11.60
C ARG A 424 16.29 18.51 -11.18
N THR A 425 17.38 19.21 -10.97
CA THR A 425 18.60 18.70 -10.37
C THR A 425 18.45 18.62 -8.84
N VAL A 426 19.31 17.84 -8.18
CA VAL A 426 19.33 17.76 -6.71
C VAL A 426 19.62 19.12 -6.08
N GLU A 427 20.46 19.94 -6.74
CA GLU A 427 20.81 21.27 -6.25
C GLU A 427 19.61 22.23 -6.30
N GLU A 428 18.83 22.25 -7.39
CA GLU A 428 17.61 23.03 -7.48
C GLU A 428 16.57 22.59 -6.42
N MET A 429 16.47 21.27 -6.17
CA MET A 429 15.60 20.74 -5.10
C MET A 429 16.08 21.18 -3.72
N ARG A 430 17.40 21.18 -3.47
CA ARG A 430 18.03 21.66 -2.23
C ARG A 430 17.62 23.12 -1.95
N GLU A 431 17.72 23.96 -2.96
CA GLU A 431 17.35 25.38 -2.86
C GLU A 431 15.86 25.58 -2.57
N ILE A 432 14.98 24.84 -3.29
CA ILE A 432 13.53 24.91 -3.10
C ILE A 432 13.13 24.48 -1.68
N ILE A 433 13.76 23.42 -1.14
CA ILE A 433 13.49 22.90 0.21
C ILE A 433 14.10 23.79 1.28
N GLY A 434 15.22 24.46 1.00
CA GLY A 434 15.91 25.38 1.92
C GLY A 434 16.84 24.68 2.92
N VAL A 435 17.46 23.55 2.53
CA VAL A 435 18.43 22.82 3.34
C VAL A 435 19.87 23.16 2.97
N ASP A 436 20.81 22.96 3.91
CA ASP A 436 22.25 23.22 3.68
C ASP A 436 22.85 22.15 2.75
N SER A 437 22.38 20.90 2.83
CA SER A 437 22.72 19.86 1.85
C SER A 437 21.57 18.85 1.70
N LEU A 438 21.43 18.28 0.51
CA LEU A 438 20.43 17.27 0.15
C LEU A 438 21.12 16.06 -0.47
N GLY A 439 20.81 14.86 0.01
CA GLY A 439 21.31 13.61 -0.54
C GLY A 439 20.19 12.57 -0.63
N PHE A 440 20.10 11.88 -1.77
CA PHE A 440 19.18 10.78 -2.01
C PHE A 440 19.96 9.47 -2.09
N LEU A 441 19.34 8.38 -1.64
CA LEU A 441 19.86 7.05 -1.86
C LEU A 441 20.01 6.79 -3.37
N SER A 442 21.14 6.23 -3.80
CA SER A 442 21.32 5.82 -5.20
C SER A 442 20.37 4.69 -5.57
N LEU A 443 20.02 4.58 -6.86
CA LEU A 443 19.20 3.47 -7.35
C LEU A 443 19.88 2.12 -7.15
N GLU A 444 21.21 2.07 -7.30
CA GLU A 444 22.01 0.87 -7.09
C GLU A 444 21.94 0.40 -5.62
N ALA A 445 22.11 1.31 -4.66
CA ALA A 445 21.99 1.00 -3.25
C ALA A 445 20.55 0.60 -2.88
N CYS A 446 19.55 1.31 -3.44
CA CYS A 446 18.14 1.02 -3.23
C CYS A 446 17.77 -0.44 -3.59
N ARG A 447 18.31 -0.97 -4.66
CA ARG A 447 18.14 -2.38 -5.07
C ARG A 447 18.80 -3.39 -4.13
N LYS A 448 19.63 -2.96 -3.19
CA LYS A 448 20.39 -3.81 -2.25
C LYS A 448 19.89 -3.76 -0.81
N ILE A 449 18.92 -2.90 -0.47
CA ILE A 449 18.50 -2.68 0.92
C ILE A 449 17.82 -3.90 1.55
N ALA A 450 17.03 -4.64 0.78
CA ALA A 450 16.23 -5.77 1.27
C ALA A 450 17.08 -7.06 1.28
N VAL A 451 18.02 -7.13 2.21
CA VAL A 451 18.91 -8.29 2.39
C VAL A 451 18.08 -9.53 2.78
N GLY A 452 18.20 -10.59 2.00
CA GLY A 452 17.44 -11.85 2.17
C GLY A 452 16.28 -12.01 1.20
N CYS A 453 15.80 -10.94 0.55
CA CYS A 453 14.84 -11.04 -0.54
C CYS A 453 15.47 -11.71 -1.77
N LYS A 454 14.78 -12.72 -2.32
CA LYS A 454 15.25 -13.45 -3.52
C LYS A 454 14.62 -12.94 -4.81
N LEU A 455 13.68 -12.02 -4.73
CA LEU A 455 12.98 -11.46 -5.88
C LEU A 455 13.77 -10.29 -6.48
N GLY A 456 13.57 -10.03 -7.77
CA GLY A 456 13.94 -8.76 -8.39
C GLY A 456 13.01 -7.64 -7.91
N PHE A 457 13.40 -6.38 -8.13
CA PHE A 457 12.62 -5.24 -7.69
C PHE A 457 12.05 -4.42 -8.84
N CYS A 458 10.82 -3.94 -8.66
CA CYS A 458 10.27 -2.82 -9.40
C CYS A 458 10.70 -1.51 -8.73
N ASP A 459 11.38 -0.67 -9.48
CA ASP A 459 11.81 0.67 -9.11
C ASP A 459 11.41 1.71 -10.17
N ALA A 460 10.40 1.40 -10.97
CA ALA A 460 9.97 2.20 -12.11
C ALA A 460 9.62 3.66 -11.77
N CYS A 461 9.12 3.91 -10.56
CA CYS A 461 8.86 5.29 -10.07
C CYS A 461 10.15 6.14 -9.96
N PHE A 462 11.32 5.51 -9.87
CA PHE A 462 12.64 6.14 -9.85
C PHE A 462 13.34 6.08 -11.21
N SER A 463 13.38 4.88 -11.83
CA SER A 463 14.13 4.61 -13.07
C SER A 463 13.37 4.95 -14.36
N GLY A 464 12.04 4.83 -14.36
CA GLY A 464 11.21 4.88 -15.56
C GLY A 464 11.15 3.54 -16.33
N GLU A 465 11.82 2.49 -15.83
CA GLU A 465 11.83 1.16 -16.42
C GLU A 465 10.69 0.31 -15.84
N TYR A 466 9.56 0.26 -16.54
CA TYR A 466 8.40 -0.51 -16.10
C TYR A 466 8.55 -1.99 -16.49
N PRO A 467 8.29 -2.95 -15.55
CA PRO A 467 8.40 -4.38 -15.85
C PRO A 467 7.42 -4.91 -16.88
N ILE A 468 6.30 -4.22 -17.08
CA ILE A 468 5.26 -4.51 -18.08
C ILE A 468 4.87 -3.22 -18.80
N PRO A 469 4.27 -3.29 -20.00
CA PRO A 469 3.70 -2.12 -20.66
C PRO A 469 2.70 -1.40 -19.76
N VAL A 470 2.71 -0.08 -19.76
CA VAL A 470 1.81 0.76 -18.98
C VAL A 470 1.04 1.72 -19.90
N PRO A 471 -0.21 2.07 -19.56
CA PRO A 471 -0.99 3.03 -20.35
C PRO A 471 -0.42 4.45 -20.23
N ASP A 472 -0.86 5.34 -21.13
CA ASP A 472 -0.53 6.76 -21.02
C ASP A 472 -1.07 7.37 -19.72
N GLU A 473 -0.38 8.38 -19.19
CA GLU A 473 -0.78 9.06 -17.93
C GLU A 473 -2.23 9.59 -17.97
N ALA A 474 -2.71 9.99 -19.14
CA ALA A 474 -4.08 10.48 -19.33
C ALA A 474 -5.16 9.40 -19.08
N GLU A 475 -4.84 8.13 -19.24
CA GLU A 475 -5.77 7.01 -19.08
C GLU A 475 -5.87 6.52 -17.63
N LYS A 476 -4.93 6.89 -16.76
CA LYS A 476 -4.91 6.49 -15.35
C LYS A 476 -6.18 6.88 -14.57
N SER A 477 -6.87 7.94 -14.99
CA SER A 477 -8.07 8.49 -14.34
C SER A 477 -9.34 8.36 -15.19
N MET A 478 -9.35 7.48 -16.19
CA MET A 478 -10.43 7.43 -17.20
C MET A 478 -11.82 7.15 -16.60
N PHE A 479 -11.90 6.40 -15.48
CA PHE A 479 -13.18 6.08 -14.81
C PHE A 479 -13.66 7.14 -13.82
N GLU A 480 -12.87 8.19 -13.59
CA GLU A 480 -13.17 9.30 -12.67
C GLU A 480 -13.67 10.57 -13.40
N MET A 481 -13.80 10.52 -14.72
CA MET A 481 -14.25 11.68 -15.51
C MET A 481 -15.74 11.92 -15.32
N GLU A 482 -16.11 13.14 -14.89
CA GLU A 482 -17.49 13.62 -14.99
C GLU A 482 -17.85 13.80 -16.47
N ILE A 483 -18.94 13.18 -16.90
CA ILE A 483 -19.53 13.45 -18.22
C ILE A 483 -20.14 14.85 -18.15
N PRO A 484 -19.72 15.84 -18.97
CA PRO A 484 -20.30 17.17 -18.95
C PRO A 484 -21.80 17.08 -19.29
N LEU A 485 -22.64 17.59 -18.41
CA LEU A 485 -24.07 17.78 -18.69
C LEU A 485 -24.21 18.62 -19.96
N GLY A 486 -24.59 18.00 -21.09
CA GLY A 486 -24.75 18.68 -22.39
C GLY A 486 -23.91 18.13 -23.55
N SER A 487 -23.08 17.11 -23.38
CA SER A 487 -22.56 16.34 -24.51
C SER A 487 -23.70 15.54 -25.15
N LYS A 488 -24.09 15.87 -26.36
CA LYS A 488 -25.03 15.05 -27.14
C LYS A 488 -24.39 13.67 -27.37
N GLU A 489 -25.16 12.62 -27.13
CA GLU A 489 -24.87 11.25 -27.49
C GLU A 489 -24.42 11.09 -28.95
#